data_7a7011ecd8ef15a3bf97a4d878994ea5
#
_entry.id   7a7011ecd8ef15a3bf97a4d878994ea5
#
_cell.length_a   1.000
_cell.length_b   1.000
_cell.length_c   1.000
_cell.angle_alpha   90.00
_cell.angle_beta   90.00
_cell.angle_gamma   90.00
#
_symmetry.space_group_name_H-M   'P 1'
#
loop_
_entity.id
_entity.type
_entity.pdbx_description
1 polymer ?
#
loop_
_entity_poly.entity_id
_entity_poly.type
_entity_poly.pdbx_seq_one_letter_code
_entity_poly.pdbx_strand_id
1 'polypeptide(L)'
;MKKNTILLALSALMSLSAVAENQPFLTKVYDFMSAPGQFVNTMPDAEAGDAKESILKRVEEAICGRYEENDWGQMEMIYKPGMISLGSYGGYVVVGFDHPVVNVKGDYDFQIFGNAFLSSQYGSGGSSEPGIVMVSYDANGNGLPDDPWYELAGSEYNSPKTQHNYTITYYKPDENKVKTPDPNNKSIIDNTYIRWTSNDVNPDSISGYVYKNSFHAQSYWPQWAEGETITFTGSKLCNNATDVSGKGTYWVQWNKGWGYVDNRPDYDPYSPHTDLDSAVMNRGFKIDWAVDANGVPVHLPMVHFIKVHNAVNQYCGWLGETSTEVAGGIDFHPNQALPEVTAGDTNGDGVVDVSDVTLVINFILGQKPIGYNPVAVDVNGDGIVDVSDVTSLINLILK
;
A
#
# COMPACT_ATOMS: atom_id res chain seq x y z
N MET A 1 26.15 31.44 -72.14
CA MET A 1 25.05 30.69 -71.46
C MET A 1 25.59 29.88 -70.31
N LYS A 2 25.44 30.37 -69.06
CA LYS A 2 25.88 29.67 -67.86
C LYS A 2 24.64 28.93 -67.29
N LYS A 3 24.69 27.63 -67.16
CA LYS A 3 23.65 26.80 -66.54
C LYS A 3 23.91 26.86 -65.02
N ASN A 4 22.96 27.41 -64.27
CA ASN A 4 22.92 27.33 -62.82
C ASN A 4 22.22 26.01 -62.42
N THR A 5 22.96 25.12 -61.77
CA THR A 5 22.43 23.92 -61.16
C THR A 5 22.02 24.27 -59.73
N ILE A 6 20.72 24.27 -59.44
CA ILE A 6 20.19 24.45 -58.11
C ILE A 6 20.21 23.04 -57.44
N LEU A 7 21.03 22.93 -56.40
CA LEU A 7 21.09 21.77 -55.51
C LEU A 7 19.98 21.94 -54.46
N LEU A 8 18.88 21.19 -54.56
CA LEU A 8 17.92 21.11 -53.45
C LEU A 8 18.46 20.13 -52.39
N ALA A 9 18.86 20.66 -51.26
CA ALA A 9 19.14 19.87 -50.09
C ALA A 9 17.81 19.54 -49.38
N LEU A 10 17.37 18.29 -49.48
CA LEU A 10 16.25 17.76 -48.70
C LEU A 10 16.76 17.46 -47.28
N SER A 11 16.51 18.38 -46.34
CA SER A 11 16.71 18.10 -44.92
C SER A 11 15.54 17.26 -44.45
N ALA A 12 15.76 15.95 -44.28
CA ALA A 12 14.86 15.09 -43.55
C ALA A 12 14.91 15.48 -42.04
N LEU A 13 13.92 16.24 -41.60
CA LEU A 13 13.65 16.32 -40.15
C LEU A 13 13.15 14.96 -39.68
N MET A 14 14.03 14.17 -39.09
CA MET A 14 13.60 13.09 -38.22
C MET A 14 13.09 13.77 -36.95
N SER A 15 11.77 13.86 -36.79
CA SER A 15 11.16 14.10 -35.49
C SER A 15 11.42 12.85 -34.65
N LEU A 16 12.49 12.87 -33.83
CA LEU A 16 12.51 12.00 -32.68
C LEU A 16 11.34 12.45 -31.80
N SER A 17 10.26 11.69 -31.78
CA SER A 17 9.33 11.73 -30.68
C SER A 17 10.13 11.27 -29.46
N ALA A 18 10.52 12.18 -28.58
CA ALA A 18 10.95 11.81 -27.25
C ALA A 18 9.78 11.07 -26.61
N VAL A 19 9.91 9.78 -26.41
CA VAL A 19 9.00 9.04 -25.52
C VAL A 19 9.19 9.71 -24.18
N ALA A 20 8.14 10.26 -23.59
CA ALA A 20 8.19 10.81 -22.26
C ALA A 20 8.67 9.69 -21.31
N GLU A 21 9.72 9.94 -20.55
CA GLU A 21 10.18 8.99 -19.52
C GLU A 21 9.11 8.89 -18.46
N ASN A 22 8.86 7.66 -17.97
CA ASN A 22 7.96 7.41 -16.86
C ASN A 22 8.45 8.11 -15.60
N GLN A 23 7.52 8.57 -14.76
CA GLN A 23 7.88 9.26 -13.52
C GLN A 23 8.22 8.23 -12.43
N PRO A 24 9.35 8.37 -11.71
CA PRO A 24 9.74 7.38 -10.69
C PRO A 24 8.90 7.45 -9.42
N PHE A 25 8.04 8.43 -9.24
CA PHE A 25 7.27 8.67 -8.02
C PHE A 25 5.77 8.39 -8.23
N LEU A 26 5.03 8.23 -7.12
CA LEU A 26 3.57 8.11 -7.14
C LEU A 26 2.95 9.32 -7.85
N THR A 27 1.98 9.08 -8.72
CA THR A 27 1.33 10.14 -9.52
C THR A 27 -0.17 10.24 -9.28
N LYS A 28 -0.80 9.21 -8.69
CA LYS A 28 -2.25 9.15 -8.55
C LYS A 28 -2.70 8.49 -7.26
N VAL A 29 -3.81 9.01 -6.72
CA VAL A 29 -4.58 8.39 -5.64
C VAL A 29 -5.94 7.95 -6.18
N TYR A 30 -6.25 6.67 -6.04
CA TYR A 30 -7.50 6.07 -6.53
C TYR A 30 -8.57 5.98 -5.46
N ASP A 31 -8.16 5.71 -4.21
CA ASP A 31 -9.07 5.61 -3.07
C ASP A 31 -8.34 5.93 -1.77
N PHE A 32 -9.08 6.43 -0.80
CA PHE A 32 -8.60 6.73 0.54
C PHE A 32 -9.74 6.67 1.55
N MET A 33 -9.53 5.97 2.65
CA MET A 33 -10.40 5.99 3.81
C MET A 33 -9.56 5.78 5.07
N SER A 34 -9.40 6.81 5.88
CA SER A 34 -8.79 6.63 7.20
C SER A 34 -9.74 5.94 8.17
N ALA A 35 -9.19 5.12 9.05
CA ALA A 35 -9.87 4.72 10.26
C ALA A 35 -9.81 5.88 11.29
N PRO A 36 -10.66 5.86 12.34
CA PRO A 36 -10.63 6.91 13.35
C PRO A 36 -9.26 7.08 14.00
N GLY A 37 -8.80 8.33 14.14
CA GLY A 37 -7.49 8.64 14.70
C GLY A 37 -7.24 10.12 14.91
N GLN A 38 -6.20 10.44 15.66
CA GLN A 38 -5.91 11.81 16.10
C GLN A 38 -5.49 12.75 14.96
N PHE A 39 -4.99 12.23 13.84
CA PHE A 39 -4.52 13.04 12.71
C PHE A 39 -5.38 12.97 11.45
N VAL A 40 -6.46 12.18 11.46
CA VAL A 40 -7.22 11.85 10.24
C VAL A 40 -7.93 13.04 9.58
N ASN A 41 -8.15 14.13 10.30
CA ASN A 41 -8.75 15.36 9.76
C ASN A 41 -7.74 16.51 9.61
N THR A 42 -6.44 16.22 9.75
CA THR A 42 -5.35 17.18 9.59
C THR A 42 -4.25 16.65 8.65
N MET A 43 -4.27 15.36 8.36
CA MET A 43 -3.32 14.70 7.45
C MET A 43 -4.06 13.70 6.54
N PRO A 44 -4.73 14.16 5.46
CA PRO A 44 -4.88 15.54 5.00
C PRO A 44 -5.91 16.35 5.80
N ASP A 45 -5.89 17.67 5.63
CA ASP A 45 -6.95 18.54 6.15
C ASP A 45 -8.31 18.11 5.60
N ALA A 46 -9.31 17.97 6.50
CA ALA A 46 -10.65 17.57 6.13
C ALA A 46 -11.69 18.21 7.05
N GLU A 47 -12.81 18.60 6.47
CA GLU A 47 -13.95 19.20 7.16
C GLU A 47 -15.24 18.42 6.90
N ALA A 48 -16.22 18.63 7.78
CA ALA A 48 -17.53 18.03 7.61
C ALA A 48 -18.23 18.53 6.33
N GLY A 49 -18.64 17.59 5.49
CA GLY A 49 -19.28 17.89 4.20
C GLY A 49 -18.32 17.97 3.01
N ASP A 50 -17.03 17.74 3.23
CA ASP A 50 -16.08 17.58 2.12
C ASP A 50 -16.51 16.39 1.24
N ALA A 51 -16.51 16.62 -0.08
CA ALA A 51 -16.72 15.55 -1.04
C ALA A 51 -15.48 14.61 -1.09
N LYS A 52 -15.70 13.33 -1.31
CA LYS A 52 -14.63 12.34 -1.39
C LYS A 52 -13.55 12.73 -2.42
N GLU A 53 -13.94 13.25 -3.56
CA GLU A 53 -13.04 13.72 -4.62
C GLU A 53 -12.10 14.84 -4.13
N SER A 54 -12.59 15.74 -3.27
CA SER A 54 -11.77 16.79 -2.67
C SER A 54 -10.75 16.24 -1.70
N ILE A 55 -11.11 15.21 -0.93
CA ILE A 55 -10.18 14.49 -0.04
C ILE A 55 -9.12 13.76 -0.86
N LEU A 56 -9.50 13.00 -1.89
CA LEU A 56 -8.54 12.30 -2.76
C LEU A 56 -7.53 13.27 -3.37
N LYS A 57 -7.98 14.45 -3.82
CA LYS A 57 -7.10 15.49 -4.35
C LYS A 57 -6.10 15.99 -3.30
N ARG A 58 -6.52 16.23 -2.05
CA ARG A 58 -5.61 16.65 -0.97
C ARG A 58 -4.62 15.56 -0.59
N VAL A 59 -5.06 14.29 -0.61
CA VAL A 59 -4.16 13.13 -0.45
C VAL A 59 -3.13 13.10 -1.56
N GLU A 60 -3.56 13.28 -2.82
CA GLU A 60 -2.66 13.31 -3.98
C GLU A 60 -1.64 14.46 -3.88
N GLU A 61 -2.09 15.66 -3.52
CA GLU A 61 -1.21 16.81 -3.28
C GLU A 61 -0.19 16.56 -2.15
N ALA A 62 -0.56 15.75 -1.13
CA ALA A 62 0.27 15.44 0.02
C ALA A 62 1.33 14.36 -0.26
N ILE A 63 1.04 13.34 -1.10
CA ILE A 63 1.93 12.17 -1.23
C ILE A 63 2.38 11.86 -2.66
N CYS A 64 1.74 12.42 -3.69
CA CYS A 64 2.19 12.23 -5.07
C CYS A 64 3.34 13.18 -5.39
N GLY A 65 4.34 12.64 -6.08
CA GLY A 65 5.51 13.41 -6.49
C GLY A 65 5.20 14.33 -7.67
N ARG A 66 6.08 15.28 -7.88
CA ARG A 66 6.02 16.25 -8.98
C ARG A 66 7.37 16.90 -9.22
N TYR A 67 7.51 17.55 -10.36
CA TYR A 67 8.63 18.46 -10.60
C TYR A 67 8.18 19.89 -10.33
N GLU A 68 9.00 20.63 -9.58
CA GLU A 68 8.80 22.05 -9.28
C GLU A 68 10.02 22.86 -9.69
N GLU A 69 9.79 24.10 -10.13
CA GLU A 69 10.88 25.05 -10.42
C GLU A 69 11.35 25.66 -9.10
N ASN A 70 12.64 25.52 -8.79
CA ASN A 70 13.25 26.13 -7.60
C ASN A 70 13.55 27.64 -7.83
N ASP A 71 14.02 28.32 -6.78
CA ASP A 71 14.34 29.77 -6.82
C ASP A 71 15.41 30.16 -7.84
N TRP A 72 16.10 29.18 -8.42
CA TRP A 72 17.13 29.41 -9.46
C TRP A 72 16.66 29.02 -10.87
N GLY A 73 15.38 28.76 -11.06
CA GLY A 73 14.80 28.36 -12.34
C GLY A 73 15.18 26.93 -12.78
N GLN A 74 15.54 26.06 -11.85
CA GLN A 74 15.85 24.65 -12.11
C GLN A 74 14.69 23.76 -11.69
N MET A 75 14.35 22.79 -12.53
CA MET A 75 13.35 21.78 -12.16
C MET A 75 13.93 20.82 -11.12
N GLU A 76 13.23 20.67 -10.01
CA GLU A 76 13.57 19.80 -8.89
C GLU A 76 12.47 18.76 -8.70
N MET A 77 12.88 17.51 -8.45
CA MET A 77 11.95 16.41 -8.18
C MET A 77 11.54 16.41 -6.71
N ILE A 78 10.24 16.63 -6.47
CA ILE A 78 9.65 16.55 -5.13
C ILE A 78 8.84 15.27 -5.05
N TYR A 79 9.42 14.20 -4.53
CA TYR A 79 8.80 12.86 -4.45
C TYR A 79 8.22 12.53 -3.06
N LYS A 80 8.50 13.36 -2.06
CA LYS A 80 7.92 13.31 -0.70
C LYS A 80 7.42 14.70 -0.30
N PRO A 81 6.32 15.20 -0.92
CA PRO A 81 5.86 16.56 -0.66
C PRO A 81 5.28 16.75 0.74
N GLY A 82 4.75 15.69 1.36
CA GLY A 82 4.17 15.68 2.69
C GLY A 82 3.87 14.27 3.14
N MET A 83 2.84 14.11 3.98
CA MET A 83 2.38 12.80 4.45
C MET A 83 0.89 12.80 4.77
N ILE A 84 0.31 11.61 4.83
CA ILE A 84 -1.06 11.36 5.30
C ILE A 84 -1.04 10.35 6.43
N SER A 85 -2.07 10.40 7.28
CA SER A 85 -2.31 9.44 8.37
C SER A 85 -3.44 8.50 8.00
N LEU A 86 -3.23 7.19 8.13
CA LEU A 86 -4.26 6.18 7.88
C LEU A 86 -5.17 5.97 9.10
N GLY A 87 -4.80 6.50 10.27
CA GLY A 87 -5.54 6.32 11.52
C GLY A 87 -5.37 4.92 12.10
N SER A 88 -6.34 4.47 12.90
CA SER A 88 -6.35 3.14 13.53
C SER A 88 -6.35 2.01 12.51
N TYR A 89 -6.41 0.76 12.98
CA TYR A 89 -6.40 -0.42 12.12
C TYR A 89 -7.37 -0.32 10.95
N GLY A 90 -6.88 -0.69 9.78
CA GLY A 90 -7.64 -0.88 8.56
C GLY A 90 -7.81 0.37 7.70
N GLY A 91 -7.53 1.58 8.23
CA GLY A 91 -7.48 2.77 7.40
C GLY A 91 -6.48 2.58 6.26
N TYR A 92 -6.79 3.03 5.04
CA TYR A 92 -6.03 2.69 3.84
C TYR A 92 -5.96 3.82 2.82
N VAL A 93 -4.97 3.69 1.93
CA VAL A 93 -4.84 4.45 0.69
C VAL A 93 -4.58 3.51 -0.48
N VAL A 94 -5.14 3.83 -1.66
CA VAL A 94 -4.85 3.16 -2.93
C VAL A 94 -4.18 4.15 -3.87
N VAL A 95 -2.99 3.81 -4.31
CA VAL A 95 -2.12 4.68 -5.12
C VAL A 95 -1.61 3.96 -6.37
N GLY A 96 -1.04 4.73 -7.30
CA GLY A 96 -0.36 4.21 -8.48
C GLY A 96 0.62 5.20 -9.07
N PHE A 97 1.36 4.70 -10.04
CA PHE A 97 2.28 5.46 -10.88
C PHE A 97 1.59 5.84 -12.20
N ASP A 98 2.26 6.58 -13.08
CA ASP A 98 1.79 6.83 -14.46
C ASP A 98 2.02 5.65 -15.41
N HIS A 99 2.58 4.56 -14.88
CA HIS A 99 2.89 3.31 -15.57
C HIS A 99 2.73 2.12 -14.60
N PRO A 100 2.63 0.87 -15.10
CA PRO A 100 2.69 -0.32 -14.25
C PRO A 100 4.08 -0.52 -13.67
N VAL A 101 4.17 -0.92 -12.39
CA VAL A 101 5.41 -1.36 -11.75
C VAL A 101 5.72 -2.78 -12.20
N VAL A 102 6.87 -2.99 -12.83
CA VAL A 102 7.30 -4.29 -13.33
C VAL A 102 7.92 -5.12 -12.21
N ASN A 103 7.59 -6.41 -12.15
CA ASN A 103 8.24 -7.38 -11.27
C ASN A 103 9.63 -7.74 -11.82
N VAL A 104 10.67 -7.20 -11.21
CA VAL A 104 12.06 -7.44 -11.61
C VAL A 104 12.65 -8.55 -10.76
N LYS A 105 12.84 -9.72 -11.35
CA LYS A 105 13.28 -10.93 -10.66
C LYS A 105 14.51 -10.70 -9.77
N GLY A 106 14.32 -10.93 -8.48
CA GLY A 106 15.39 -10.88 -7.48
C GLY A 106 15.67 -9.50 -6.90
N ASP A 107 15.11 -8.44 -7.50
CA ASP A 107 15.29 -7.06 -7.05
C ASP A 107 14.12 -6.57 -6.18
N TYR A 108 14.23 -5.37 -5.63
CA TYR A 108 13.09 -4.65 -5.06
C TYR A 108 12.45 -3.82 -6.17
N ASP A 109 11.13 -3.85 -6.26
CA ASP A 109 10.40 -3.23 -7.36
C ASP A 109 10.03 -1.79 -7.05
N PHE A 110 9.55 -1.52 -5.84
CA PHE A 110 9.12 -0.19 -5.42
C PHE A 110 9.31 0.06 -3.93
N GLN A 111 9.20 1.32 -3.52
CA GLN A 111 9.16 1.76 -2.12
C GLN A 111 7.91 2.60 -1.88
N ILE A 112 7.31 2.42 -0.70
CA ILE A 112 6.34 3.37 -0.12
C ILE A 112 6.97 3.91 1.16
N PHE A 113 7.04 5.23 1.28
CA PHE A 113 7.67 5.92 2.39
C PHE A 113 6.70 6.14 3.54
N GLY A 114 7.20 5.94 4.76
CA GLY A 114 6.56 6.32 6.02
C GLY A 114 7.37 7.37 6.78
N ASN A 115 7.19 7.41 8.11
CA ASN A 115 7.94 8.32 8.97
C ASN A 115 8.66 7.61 10.12
N ALA A 116 8.73 6.26 10.10
CA ALA A 116 9.34 5.46 11.15
C ALA A 116 10.79 5.87 11.43
N PHE A 117 11.13 5.93 12.72
CA PHE A 117 12.49 6.18 13.16
C PHE A 117 12.92 5.16 14.23
N LEU A 118 14.23 4.98 14.39
CA LEU A 118 14.82 4.16 15.43
C LEU A 118 15.22 5.02 16.62
N SER A 119 14.89 4.54 17.81
CA SER A 119 15.41 5.12 19.04
C SER A 119 16.90 4.80 19.19
N SER A 120 17.74 5.80 19.46
CA SER A 120 19.15 5.59 19.75
C SER A 120 19.38 4.71 21.01
N GLN A 121 18.39 4.63 21.89
CA GLN A 121 18.46 3.85 23.12
C GLN A 121 18.05 2.38 22.92
N TYR A 122 17.13 2.10 21.99
CA TYR A 122 16.49 0.77 21.86
C TYR A 122 16.78 0.05 20.55
N GLY A 123 17.62 0.60 19.69
CA GLY A 123 18.10 -0.06 18.46
C GLY A 123 17.01 -0.51 17.49
N SER A 124 16.30 -1.59 17.80
CA SER A 124 15.21 -2.14 16.99
C SER A 124 13.81 -1.64 17.37
N GLY A 125 13.72 -0.60 18.20
CA GLY A 125 12.47 0.03 18.61
C GLY A 125 12.55 1.55 18.45
N GLY A 126 11.38 2.17 18.30
CA GLY A 126 11.23 3.61 18.12
C GLY A 126 9.77 3.95 17.89
N SER A 127 9.44 4.38 16.68
CA SER A 127 8.09 4.60 16.20
C SER A 127 7.84 3.69 14.99
N SER A 128 7.59 2.42 15.23
CA SER A 128 7.24 1.47 14.19
C SER A 128 5.71 1.29 14.16
N GLU A 129 5.09 1.74 13.09
CA GLU A 129 3.63 1.78 12.89
C GLU A 129 3.24 1.01 11.61
N PRO A 130 3.44 -0.32 11.60
CA PRO A 130 3.52 -1.11 10.39
C PRO A 130 2.23 -1.14 9.58
N GLY A 131 2.34 -0.77 8.30
CA GLY A 131 1.30 -0.90 7.27
C GLY A 131 1.55 -2.10 6.36
N ILE A 132 0.50 -2.88 6.10
CA ILE A 132 0.52 -3.97 5.11
C ILE A 132 0.33 -3.39 3.72
N VAL A 133 1.06 -3.95 2.76
CA VAL A 133 0.96 -3.60 1.34
C VAL A 133 0.24 -4.70 0.58
N MET A 134 -0.72 -4.29 -0.24
CA MET A 134 -1.38 -5.15 -1.23
C MET A 134 -1.18 -4.56 -2.62
N VAL A 135 -1.18 -5.40 -3.62
CA VAL A 135 -1.02 -5.01 -5.02
C VAL A 135 -2.13 -5.59 -5.88
N SER A 136 -2.45 -4.92 -6.99
CA SER A 136 -3.43 -5.39 -7.97
C SER A 136 -2.94 -5.16 -9.38
N TYR A 137 -3.25 -6.10 -10.26
CA TYR A 137 -3.05 -6.01 -11.70
C TYR A 137 -4.39 -5.61 -12.35
N ASP A 138 -4.35 -4.63 -13.25
CA ASP A 138 -5.52 -4.21 -14.05
C ASP A 138 -5.76 -5.25 -15.18
N ALA A 139 -6.49 -6.31 -14.86
CA ALA A 139 -6.72 -7.42 -15.77
C ALA A 139 -7.72 -7.08 -16.88
N ASN A 140 -8.68 -6.22 -16.56
CA ASN A 140 -9.73 -5.81 -17.51
C ASN A 140 -9.35 -4.56 -18.31
N GLY A 141 -8.23 -3.89 -17.98
CA GLY A 141 -7.69 -2.73 -18.69
C GLY A 141 -8.53 -1.45 -18.56
N ASN A 142 -9.35 -1.35 -17.49
CA ASN A 142 -10.25 -0.21 -17.30
C ASN A 142 -9.62 0.96 -16.51
N GLY A 143 -8.41 0.76 -15.97
CA GLY A 143 -7.68 1.75 -15.17
C GLY A 143 -8.27 2.00 -13.78
N LEU A 144 -9.06 1.07 -13.26
CA LEU A 144 -9.69 1.13 -11.93
C LEU A 144 -9.19 -0.01 -11.03
N PRO A 145 -9.08 0.21 -9.71
CA PRO A 145 -8.60 -0.80 -8.76
C PRO A 145 -9.72 -1.77 -8.32
N ASP A 146 -10.45 -2.32 -9.28
CA ASP A 146 -11.59 -3.23 -9.08
C ASP A 146 -11.28 -4.70 -9.35
N ASP A 147 -10.04 -5.01 -9.71
CA ASP A 147 -9.49 -6.35 -9.90
C ASP A 147 -9.05 -6.99 -8.56
N PRO A 148 -8.70 -8.30 -8.55
CA PRO A 148 -8.24 -8.99 -7.36
C PRO A 148 -7.00 -8.36 -6.71
N TRP A 149 -7.01 -8.30 -5.37
CA TRP A 149 -5.92 -7.81 -4.55
C TRP A 149 -5.09 -8.96 -3.99
N TYR A 150 -3.77 -8.80 -4.00
CA TYR A 150 -2.77 -9.74 -3.50
C TYR A 150 -1.96 -9.09 -2.38
N GLU A 151 -1.91 -9.70 -1.20
CA GLU A 151 -1.09 -9.21 -0.09
C GLU A 151 0.38 -9.53 -0.38
N LEU A 152 1.27 -8.56 -0.17
CA LEU A 152 2.70 -8.82 -0.15
C LEU A 152 3.06 -9.41 1.21
N ALA A 153 3.29 -10.72 1.25
CA ALA A 153 3.56 -11.46 2.46
C ALA A 153 4.86 -11.00 3.12
N GLY A 154 4.75 -10.12 4.10
CA GLY A 154 5.88 -9.67 4.91
C GLY A 154 6.33 -10.72 5.92
N SER A 155 7.35 -10.40 6.71
CA SER A 155 8.01 -11.32 7.66
C SER A 155 7.07 -11.97 8.68
N GLU A 156 5.97 -11.29 9.03
CA GLU A 156 5.00 -11.76 10.01
C GLU A 156 3.79 -12.48 9.38
N TYR A 157 3.73 -12.57 8.04
CA TYR A 157 2.57 -13.15 7.35
C TYR A 157 2.21 -14.54 7.85
N ASN A 158 3.20 -15.43 8.00
CA ASN A 158 3.03 -16.81 8.49
C ASN A 158 3.14 -16.92 10.02
N SER A 159 3.18 -15.80 10.74
CA SER A 159 3.21 -15.84 12.21
C SER A 159 1.89 -16.35 12.75
N PRO A 160 1.89 -17.26 13.74
CA PRO A 160 0.65 -17.73 14.38
C PRO A 160 -0.09 -16.63 15.16
N LYS A 161 0.53 -15.44 15.28
CA LYS A 161 -0.06 -14.26 15.91
C LYS A 161 -0.70 -13.30 14.90
N THR A 162 -0.49 -13.51 13.62
CA THR A 162 -1.14 -12.76 12.55
C THR A 162 -2.53 -13.35 12.32
N GLN A 163 -3.54 -12.52 12.33
CA GLN A 163 -4.91 -12.92 12.04
C GLN A 163 -5.30 -12.46 10.64
N HIS A 164 -5.46 -13.39 9.72
CA HIS A 164 -6.03 -13.10 8.40
C HIS A 164 -7.56 -12.93 8.50
N ASN A 165 -8.13 -12.13 7.60
CA ASN A 165 -9.57 -11.81 7.62
C ASN A 165 -10.07 -11.20 8.95
N TYR A 166 -9.21 -10.44 9.64
CA TYR A 166 -9.64 -9.67 10.78
C TYR A 166 -10.56 -8.54 10.32
N THR A 167 -11.73 -8.44 10.96
CA THR A 167 -12.72 -7.42 10.66
C THR A 167 -12.96 -6.57 11.90
N ILE A 168 -12.94 -5.25 11.73
CA ILE A 168 -13.26 -4.28 12.77
C ILE A 168 -14.33 -3.30 12.27
N THR A 169 -15.25 -2.93 13.14
CA THR A 169 -16.27 -1.90 12.89
C THR A 169 -16.14 -0.80 13.94
N TYR A 170 -15.92 0.42 13.48
CA TYR A 170 -15.93 1.64 14.30
C TYR A 170 -17.30 2.28 14.25
N TYR A 171 -17.72 2.87 15.38
CA TYR A 171 -19.01 3.53 15.53
C TYR A 171 -18.82 5.02 15.74
N LYS A 172 -19.52 5.83 14.96
CA LYS A 172 -19.43 7.29 15.03
C LYS A 172 -19.71 7.79 16.45
N PRO A 173 -18.85 8.62 17.02
CA PRO A 173 -19.02 9.11 18.38
C PRO A 173 -20.12 10.18 18.45
N ASP A 174 -20.81 10.25 19.58
CA ASP A 174 -21.51 11.46 19.97
C ASP A 174 -20.51 12.46 20.56
N GLU A 175 -20.17 13.49 19.80
CA GLU A 175 -19.20 14.52 20.20
C GLU A 175 -19.68 15.35 21.42
N ASN A 176 -20.99 15.30 21.74
CA ASN A 176 -21.60 16.01 22.86
C ASN A 176 -21.75 15.15 24.13
N LYS A 177 -21.39 13.87 24.08
CA LYS A 177 -21.46 12.99 25.25
C LYS A 177 -20.57 13.50 26.39
N VAL A 178 -20.95 13.13 27.61
CA VAL A 178 -20.08 13.35 28.77
C VAL A 178 -18.80 12.55 28.60
N LYS A 179 -17.65 13.22 28.62
CA LYS A 179 -16.35 12.60 28.50
C LYS A 179 -16.02 11.73 29.72
N THR A 180 -15.31 10.63 29.50
CA THR A 180 -14.82 9.72 30.55
C THR A 180 -13.30 9.81 30.63
N PRO A 181 -12.72 10.74 31.43
CA PRO A 181 -11.27 10.86 31.56
C PRO A 181 -10.65 9.60 32.17
N ASP A 182 -9.44 9.27 31.74
CA ASP A 182 -8.69 8.17 32.35
C ASP A 182 -8.20 8.59 33.76
N PRO A 183 -8.51 7.81 34.82
CA PRO A 183 -8.11 8.15 36.17
C PRO A 183 -6.59 8.09 36.39
N ASN A 184 -5.86 7.31 35.58
CA ASN A 184 -4.43 7.08 35.71
C ASN A 184 -3.60 7.91 34.74
N ASN A 185 -4.22 8.44 33.67
CA ASN A 185 -3.52 9.23 32.65
C ASN A 185 -4.31 10.49 32.28
N LYS A 186 -3.92 11.63 32.86
CA LYS A 186 -4.59 12.92 32.64
C LYS A 186 -4.55 13.42 31.19
N SER A 187 -3.65 12.88 30.37
CA SER A 187 -3.58 13.23 28.94
C SER A 187 -4.71 12.58 28.15
N ILE A 188 -5.36 11.54 28.67
CA ILE A 188 -6.51 10.89 28.05
C ILE A 188 -7.77 11.54 28.62
N ILE A 189 -8.42 12.39 27.84
CA ILE A 189 -9.60 13.16 28.24
C ILE A 189 -10.92 12.41 28.04
N ASP A 190 -10.92 11.36 27.20
CA ASP A 190 -12.06 10.45 27.03
C ASP A 190 -11.56 9.06 26.61
N ASN A 191 -11.62 8.09 27.51
CA ASN A 191 -11.22 6.70 27.29
C ASN A 191 -12.34 5.82 26.72
N THR A 192 -13.49 6.42 26.39
CA THR A 192 -14.63 5.75 25.75
C THR A 192 -15.06 6.48 24.48
N TYR A 193 -14.14 7.18 23.79
CA TYR A 193 -14.49 8.15 22.75
C TYR A 193 -15.11 7.50 21.52
N ILE A 194 -14.38 6.69 20.75
CA ILE A 194 -14.93 5.99 19.60
C ILE A 194 -14.93 4.49 19.85
N ARG A 195 -16.13 3.93 20.01
CA ARG A 195 -16.30 2.50 20.20
C ARG A 195 -15.97 1.73 18.93
N TRP A 196 -15.37 0.54 19.09
CA TRP A 196 -15.22 -0.42 18.01
C TRP A 196 -15.56 -1.86 18.48
N THR A 197 -15.89 -2.73 17.49
CA THR A 197 -16.06 -4.18 17.68
C THR A 197 -15.30 -4.92 16.59
N SER A 198 -14.86 -6.15 16.88
CA SER A 198 -14.11 -6.95 15.93
C SER A 198 -14.43 -8.45 16.05
N ASN A 199 -13.91 -9.24 15.11
CA ASN A 199 -13.90 -10.69 15.13
C ASN A 199 -12.58 -11.25 15.64
N ASP A 200 -11.86 -10.52 16.53
CA ASP A 200 -10.58 -11.01 17.07
C ASP A 200 -10.75 -12.40 17.68
N VAL A 201 -9.77 -13.27 17.45
CA VAL A 201 -9.74 -14.62 18.05
C VAL A 201 -9.54 -14.59 19.56
N ASN A 202 -8.97 -13.50 20.10
CA ASN A 202 -8.89 -13.24 21.53
C ASN A 202 -10.19 -12.56 22.02
N PRO A 203 -10.98 -13.22 22.88
CA PRO A 203 -12.24 -12.67 23.38
C PRO A 203 -12.10 -11.35 24.13
N ASP A 204 -10.92 -11.05 24.68
CA ASP A 204 -10.65 -9.78 25.37
C ASP A 204 -10.40 -8.61 24.37
N SER A 205 -10.30 -8.91 23.07
CA SER A 205 -10.01 -7.94 22.00
C SER A 205 -11.14 -7.84 20.97
N ILE A 206 -12.34 -8.30 21.29
CA ILE A 206 -13.51 -8.21 20.38
C ILE A 206 -14.22 -6.86 20.41
N SER A 207 -13.88 -5.99 21.37
CA SER A 207 -14.42 -4.62 21.46
C SER A 207 -13.48 -3.73 22.27
N GLY A 208 -13.55 -2.43 22.02
CA GLY A 208 -12.77 -1.44 22.73
C GLY A 208 -13.09 -0.02 22.25
N TYR A 209 -12.16 0.88 22.49
CA TYR A 209 -12.31 2.29 22.15
C TYR A 209 -11.03 2.87 21.56
N VAL A 210 -11.18 3.80 20.61
CA VAL A 210 -10.15 4.78 20.30
C VAL A 210 -10.30 5.90 21.32
N TYR A 211 -9.22 6.20 22.04
CA TYR A 211 -9.23 7.18 23.13
C TYR A 211 -8.96 8.58 22.59
N LYS A 212 -9.52 9.61 23.22
CA LYS A 212 -9.22 11.01 22.91
C LYS A 212 -8.22 11.57 23.90
N ASN A 213 -7.11 12.10 23.38
CA ASN A 213 -6.12 12.77 24.20
C ASN A 213 -6.34 14.29 24.26
N SER A 214 -5.60 14.99 25.12
CA SER A 214 -5.69 16.44 25.29
C SER A 214 -4.87 17.24 24.29
N PHE A 215 -4.05 16.57 23.48
CA PHE A 215 -3.13 17.24 22.54
C PHE A 215 -3.79 17.55 21.20
N HIS A 216 -4.84 16.77 20.84
CA HIS A 216 -5.56 16.88 19.58
C HIS A 216 -7.04 17.14 19.85
N ALA A 217 -7.48 18.38 19.66
CA ALA A 217 -8.83 18.83 20.00
C ALA A 217 -9.87 18.45 18.95
N GLN A 218 -9.48 18.29 17.67
CA GLN A 218 -10.35 17.96 16.55
C GLN A 218 -11.04 16.60 16.72
N SER A 219 -12.09 16.36 15.96
CA SER A 219 -12.72 15.02 15.89
C SER A 219 -11.72 14.01 15.34
N TYR A 220 -11.73 12.76 15.89
CA TYR A 220 -10.97 11.63 15.37
C TYR A 220 -11.78 10.79 14.38
N TRP A 221 -13.06 11.11 14.18
CA TRP A 221 -13.90 10.51 13.16
C TRP A 221 -13.60 11.19 11.81
N PRO A 222 -13.32 10.42 10.73
CA PRO A 222 -13.15 11.01 9.40
C PRO A 222 -14.38 11.82 9.00
N GLN A 223 -14.22 13.14 8.83
CA GLN A 223 -15.35 14.05 8.66
C GLN A 223 -16.08 13.88 7.32
N TRP A 224 -15.42 13.25 6.34
CA TRP A 224 -16.00 12.93 5.03
C TRP A 224 -16.64 11.54 4.97
N ALA A 225 -16.50 10.74 6.03
CA ALA A 225 -17.07 9.39 6.04
C ALA A 225 -18.59 9.46 6.16
N GLU A 226 -19.26 8.77 5.26
CA GLU A 226 -20.72 8.65 5.27
C GLU A 226 -21.16 7.57 6.28
N GLY A 227 -22.36 7.78 6.86
CA GLY A 227 -22.98 6.82 7.77
C GLY A 227 -22.45 6.87 9.20
N GLU A 228 -22.97 5.93 10.01
CA GLU A 228 -22.72 5.86 11.46
C GLU A 228 -21.66 4.82 11.83
N THR A 229 -21.15 4.07 10.84
CA THR A 229 -20.14 3.04 11.03
C THR A 229 -19.17 3.00 9.88
N ILE A 230 -17.91 2.63 10.18
CA ILE A 230 -16.88 2.31 9.18
C ILE A 230 -16.34 0.92 9.50
N THR A 231 -16.29 0.04 8.50
CA THR A 231 -15.80 -1.34 8.66
C THR A 231 -14.63 -1.61 7.75
N PHE A 232 -13.58 -2.24 8.30
CA PHE A 232 -12.40 -2.67 7.56
C PHE A 232 -12.16 -4.17 7.76
N THR A 233 -11.65 -4.82 6.71
CA THR A 233 -11.24 -6.24 6.75
C THR A 233 -9.90 -6.40 6.09
N GLY A 234 -9.00 -7.18 6.70
CA GLY A 234 -7.65 -7.47 6.19
C GLY A 234 -6.84 -8.32 7.16
N SER A 235 -5.57 -8.50 6.89
CA SER A 235 -4.64 -9.13 7.84
C SER A 235 -4.28 -8.16 8.97
N LYS A 236 -4.31 -8.66 10.21
CA LYS A 236 -3.91 -7.93 11.41
C LYS A 236 -2.64 -8.56 12.00
N LEU A 237 -1.61 -7.77 12.15
CA LEU A 237 -0.38 -8.15 12.84
C LEU A 237 -0.57 -8.12 14.36
N CYS A 238 0.30 -8.82 15.07
CA CYS A 238 0.35 -8.70 16.53
C CYS A 238 0.84 -7.31 16.93
N ASN A 239 0.35 -6.84 18.08
CA ASN A 239 0.80 -5.58 18.69
C ASN A 239 2.32 -5.57 18.87
N ASN A 240 2.93 -4.41 18.65
CA ASN A 240 4.38 -4.20 18.75
C ASN A 240 4.77 -3.08 19.73
N ALA A 241 3.80 -2.47 20.41
CA ALA A 241 4.07 -1.42 21.39
C ALA A 241 4.26 -1.98 22.81
N THR A 242 5.22 -1.40 23.55
CA THR A 242 5.48 -1.74 24.95
C THR A 242 5.70 -0.47 25.75
N ASP A 243 5.04 -0.35 26.90
CA ASP A 243 5.39 0.65 27.90
C ASP A 243 6.64 0.21 28.66
N VAL A 244 7.79 0.73 28.26
CA VAL A 244 9.08 0.40 28.89
C VAL A 244 9.31 1.11 30.23
N SER A 245 8.46 2.11 30.56
CA SER A 245 8.49 2.77 31.87
C SER A 245 7.74 1.97 32.94
N GLY A 246 6.83 1.09 32.55
CA GLY A 246 5.88 0.41 33.44
C GLY A 246 4.90 1.36 34.15
N LYS A 247 4.79 2.63 33.67
CA LYS A 247 3.97 3.68 34.28
C LYS A 247 3.10 4.42 33.24
N GLY A 248 3.05 3.94 32.00
CA GLY A 248 2.33 4.57 30.89
C GLY A 248 2.99 5.85 30.34
N THR A 249 4.24 6.12 30.69
CA THR A 249 4.91 7.40 30.38
C THR A 249 5.94 7.31 29.27
N TYR A 250 6.36 6.11 28.88
CA TYR A 250 7.32 5.93 27.79
C TYR A 250 7.02 4.63 27.03
N TRP A 251 6.55 4.79 25.80
CA TRP A 251 6.21 3.71 24.90
C TRP A 251 7.25 3.54 23.80
N VAL A 252 7.53 2.30 23.44
CA VAL A 252 8.39 1.93 22.32
C VAL A 252 7.60 1.02 21.41
N GLN A 253 7.53 1.38 20.14
CA GLN A 253 6.96 0.53 19.07
C GLN A 253 8.11 -0.20 18.39
N TRP A 254 8.11 -1.53 18.52
CA TRP A 254 9.20 -2.39 18.07
C TRP A 254 9.04 -2.74 16.60
N ASN A 255 10.13 -2.68 15.84
CA ASN A 255 10.12 -3.04 14.43
C ASN A 255 9.69 -4.49 14.23
N LYS A 256 8.86 -4.70 13.23
CA LYS A 256 8.68 -6.01 12.59
C LYS A 256 9.91 -6.34 11.73
N GLY A 257 9.92 -7.51 11.10
CA GLY A 257 10.97 -7.86 10.13
C GLY A 257 10.96 -6.95 8.89
N TRP A 258 10.63 -7.47 7.75
CA TRP A 258 10.59 -6.77 6.46
C TRP A 258 9.18 -6.83 5.86
N GLY A 259 8.93 -6.01 4.82
CA GLY A 259 7.69 -6.06 4.04
C GLY A 259 6.54 -5.24 4.61
N TYR A 260 6.82 -4.16 5.36
CA TYR A 260 5.82 -3.26 5.91
C TYR A 260 6.22 -1.81 5.69
N VAL A 261 5.26 -0.96 5.36
CA VAL A 261 5.42 0.50 5.34
C VAL A 261 5.53 1.00 6.79
N ASP A 262 6.22 2.10 7.01
CA ASP A 262 6.28 2.81 8.29
C ASP A 262 6.73 1.93 9.48
N ASN A 263 7.54 0.95 9.19
CA ASN A 263 8.02 -0.05 10.14
C ASN A 263 9.48 0.18 10.56
N ARG A 264 10.28 0.68 9.63
CA ARG A 264 11.69 0.99 9.78
C ARG A 264 12.01 2.26 9.01
N PRO A 265 13.11 2.95 9.29
CA PRO A 265 13.58 4.03 8.43
C PRO A 265 13.68 3.56 6.98
N ASP A 266 13.20 4.36 6.05
CA ASP A 266 13.15 4.00 4.64
C ASP A 266 14.51 4.15 3.97
N TYR A 267 14.85 3.19 3.11
CA TYR A 267 15.90 3.36 2.12
C TYR A 267 15.40 4.36 1.05
N ASP A 268 16.18 5.39 0.83
CA ASP A 268 15.86 6.47 -0.10
C ASP A 268 17.02 6.65 -1.07
N PRO A 269 16.90 6.18 -2.32
CA PRO A 269 17.99 6.25 -3.31
C PRO A 269 18.34 7.68 -3.74
N TYR A 270 17.44 8.66 -3.48
CA TYR A 270 17.66 10.07 -3.80
C TYR A 270 18.18 10.88 -2.61
N SER A 271 18.30 10.28 -1.43
CA SER A 271 18.83 10.94 -0.24
C SER A 271 20.35 10.74 -0.11
N PRO A 272 21.13 11.80 0.15
CA PRO A 272 22.57 11.66 0.38
C PRO A 272 22.94 10.96 1.70
N HIS A 273 21.99 10.61 2.55
CA HIS A 273 22.19 10.04 3.89
C HIS A 273 21.89 8.53 3.97
N THR A 274 22.02 7.79 2.88
CA THR A 274 21.69 6.37 2.77
C THR A 274 22.76 5.40 3.33
N ASP A 275 23.77 5.89 4.03
CA ASP A 275 24.86 5.07 4.61
C ASP A 275 24.45 4.27 5.86
N LEU A 276 23.16 4.24 6.22
CA LEU A 276 22.68 3.42 7.32
C LEU A 276 22.74 1.95 6.95
N ASP A 277 23.16 1.11 7.90
CA ASP A 277 23.23 -0.33 7.76
C ASP A 277 21.94 -0.89 7.15
N SER A 278 22.06 -1.50 5.99
CA SER A 278 20.94 -2.08 5.22
C SER A 278 20.09 -3.07 6.03
N ALA A 279 20.61 -3.62 7.12
CA ALA A 279 19.91 -4.53 8.01
C ALA A 279 18.81 -3.84 8.84
N VAL A 280 18.87 -2.52 9.02
CA VAL A 280 17.92 -1.76 9.85
C VAL A 280 16.94 -0.92 9.04
N MET A 281 17.11 -0.82 7.73
CA MET A 281 16.26 -0.02 6.84
C MET A 281 15.17 -0.86 6.16
N ASN A 282 14.06 -0.20 5.83
CA ASN A 282 13.08 -0.72 4.87
C ASN A 282 13.63 -0.52 3.45
N ARG A 283 13.95 -1.59 2.76
CA ARG A 283 14.60 -1.56 1.43
C ARG A 283 13.62 -1.52 0.26
N GLY A 284 12.33 -1.53 0.52
CA GLY A 284 11.28 -1.58 -0.47
C GLY A 284 10.51 -2.90 -0.48
N PHE A 285 9.72 -3.07 -1.51
CA PHE A 285 8.79 -4.18 -1.69
C PHE A 285 9.13 -4.96 -2.94
N LYS A 286 8.86 -6.28 -2.90
CA LYS A 286 8.97 -7.18 -4.05
C LYS A 286 7.59 -7.68 -4.41
N ILE A 287 7.22 -7.57 -5.67
CA ILE A 287 5.97 -8.14 -6.20
C ILE A 287 5.97 -9.66 -6.05
N ASP A 288 7.14 -10.31 -6.08
CA ASP A 288 7.31 -11.74 -5.81
C ASP A 288 6.84 -12.20 -4.41
N TRP A 289 6.56 -11.28 -3.48
CA TRP A 289 5.97 -11.62 -2.18
C TRP A 289 4.45 -11.76 -2.23
N ALA A 290 3.84 -11.58 -3.39
CA ALA A 290 2.39 -11.62 -3.55
C ALA A 290 1.82 -13.00 -3.23
N VAL A 291 0.73 -13.00 -2.48
CA VAL A 291 -0.06 -14.20 -2.16
C VAL A 291 -1.53 -13.95 -2.47
N ASP A 292 -2.25 -15.01 -2.87
CA ASP A 292 -3.69 -14.93 -3.07
C ASP A 292 -4.47 -14.93 -1.73
N ALA A 293 -5.79 -14.82 -1.79
CA ALA A 293 -6.67 -14.82 -0.61
C ALA A 293 -6.59 -16.12 0.24
N ASN A 294 -5.97 -17.18 -0.27
CA ASN A 294 -5.72 -18.43 0.43
C ASN A 294 -4.29 -18.52 0.98
N GLY A 295 -3.47 -17.49 0.77
CA GLY A 295 -2.06 -17.47 1.17
C GLY A 295 -1.14 -18.28 0.24
N VAL A 296 -1.59 -18.54 -1.00
CA VAL A 296 -0.75 -19.20 -2.00
C VAL A 296 0.08 -18.17 -2.73
N PRO A 297 1.42 -18.32 -2.79
CA PRO A 297 2.26 -17.45 -3.60
C PRO A 297 1.82 -17.43 -5.07
N VAL A 298 1.74 -16.23 -5.65
CA VAL A 298 1.39 -15.99 -7.06
C VAL A 298 2.54 -15.29 -7.76
N HIS A 299 2.59 -15.40 -9.09
CA HIS A 299 3.53 -14.66 -9.92
C HIS A 299 2.77 -13.59 -10.71
N LEU A 300 2.91 -12.33 -10.29
CA LEU A 300 2.39 -11.18 -11.04
C LEU A 300 3.53 -10.60 -11.89
N PRO A 301 3.37 -10.45 -13.20
CA PRO A 301 4.43 -9.88 -14.05
C PRO A 301 4.66 -8.39 -13.81
N MET A 302 3.62 -7.69 -13.39
CA MET A 302 3.61 -6.27 -13.05
C MET A 302 2.36 -5.95 -12.22
N VAL A 303 2.29 -4.75 -11.64
CA VAL A 303 1.11 -4.27 -10.90
C VAL A 303 0.78 -2.84 -11.27
N HIS A 304 -0.51 -2.48 -11.22
CA HIS A 304 -1.03 -1.15 -11.57
C HIS A 304 -1.43 -0.35 -10.33
N PHE A 305 -1.86 -1.06 -9.27
CA PHE A 305 -2.39 -0.44 -8.07
C PHE A 305 -1.68 -0.99 -6.85
N ILE A 306 -1.42 -0.10 -5.89
CA ILE A 306 -0.81 -0.42 -4.61
C ILE A 306 -1.75 0.10 -3.52
N LYS A 307 -2.10 -0.76 -2.58
CA LYS A 307 -2.89 -0.41 -1.40
C LYS A 307 -2.04 -0.58 -0.15
N VAL A 308 -2.05 0.42 0.70
CA VAL A 308 -1.46 0.37 2.04
C VAL A 308 -2.57 0.47 3.06
N HIS A 309 -2.59 -0.41 4.07
CA HIS A 309 -3.49 -0.25 5.21
C HIS A 309 -2.76 -0.43 6.55
N ASN A 310 -3.19 0.29 7.58
CA ASN A 310 -2.65 0.10 8.93
C ASN A 310 -2.91 -1.32 9.41
N ALA A 311 -1.85 -2.00 9.85
CA ALA A 311 -1.86 -3.43 10.14
C ALA A 311 -2.06 -3.78 11.63
N VAL A 312 -2.10 -2.81 12.56
CA VAL A 312 -2.18 -3.06 13.99
C VAL A 312 -3.38 -2.37 14.63
N ASN A 313 -4.05 -3.08 15.55
CA ASN A 313 -5.08 -2.50 16.41
C ASN A 313 -4.53 -2.38 17.83
N GLN A 314 -3.81 -1.30 18.07
CA GLN A 314 -3.15 -1.07 19.37
C GLN A 314 -3.20 0.39 19.79
N TYR A 315 -2.91 0.60 21.07
CA TYR A 315 -2.91 1.89 21.71
C TYR A 315 -1.62 2.08 22.53
N CYS A 316 -1.01 3.24 22.39
CA CYS A 316 0.28 3.56 23.00
C CYS A 316 0.17 4.61 24.12
N GLY A 317 -0.80 4.45 25.01
CA GLY A 317 -1.03 5.36 26.13
C GLY A 317 -1.33 6.79 25.67
N TRP A 318 -0.55 7.76 26.13
CA TRP A 318 -0.75 9.17 25.80
C TRP A 318 -0.40 9.52 24.34
N LEU A 319 0.37 8.66 23.64
CA LEU A 319 0.65 8.83 22.21
C LEU A 319 -0.58 8.59 21.34
N GLY A 320 -1.57 7.86 21.87
CA GLY A 320 -2.80 7.55 21.14
C GLY A 320 -2.77 6.21 20.42
N GLU A 321 -3.59 6.07 19.40
CA GLU A 321 -3.59 4.93 18.50
C GLU A 321 -2.30 4.86 17.68
N THR A 322 -1.94 3.67 17.24
CA THR A 322 -0.90 3.47 16.24
C THR A 322 -1.51 3.71 14.86
N SER A 323 -0.93 4.64 14.12
CA SER A 323 -1.35 5.01 12.76
C SER A 323 -0.17 4.83 11.81
N THR A 324 -0.38 4.13 10.72
CA THR A 324 0.60 4.11 9.62
C THR A 324 0.53 5.43 8.87
N GLU A 325 1.67 6.11 8.71
CA GLU A 325 1.80 7.27 7.83
C GLU A 325 2.35 6.85 6.46
N VAL A 326 1.87 7.55 5.42
CA VAL A 326 2.36 7.41 4.04
C VAL A 326 2.85 8.78 3.56
N ALA A 327 4.11 8.84 3.13
CA ALA A 327 4.80 10.07 2.75
C ALA A 327 5.22 10.11 1.27
N GLY A 328 4.69 9.22 0.45
CA GLY A 328 5.01 9.10 -0.97
C GLY A 328 5.49 7.70 -1.34
N GLY A 329 6.00 7.55 -2.55
CA GLY A 329 6.57 6.29 -3.02
C GLY A 329 7.32 6.46 -4.33
N ILE A 330 8.17 5.49 -4.64
CA ILE A 330 8.96 5.46 -5.88
C ILE A 330 8.97 4.05 -6.48
N ASP A 331 8.98 3.99 -7.80
CA ASP A 331 9.36 2.83 -8.58
C ASP A 331 10.89 2.82 -8.73
N PHE A 332 11.54 1.69 -8.46
CA PHE A 332 12.99 1.55 -8.64
C PHE A 332 13.38 1.32 -10.10
N HIS A 333 12.44 0.94 -10.96
CA HIS A 333 12.65 0.55 -12.34
C HIS A 333 11.66 1.21 -13.32
N PRO A 334 11.44 2.55 -13.27
CA PRO A 334 10.34 3.23 -13.95
C PRO A 334 10.36 3.08 -15.47
N ASN A 335 11.53 2.81 -16.06
CA ASN A 335 11.70 2.65 -17.50
C ASN A 335 11.93 1.17 -17.91
N GLN A 336 11.62 0.21 -17.01
CA GLN A 336 11.68 -1.21 -17.33
C GLN A 336 10.68 -1.55 -18.44
N ALA A 337 11.14 -2.32 -19.44
CA ALA A 337 10.24 -2.78 -20.49
C ALA A 337 9.12 -3.64 -19.89
N LEU A 338 7.87 -3.36 -20.30
CA LEU A 338 6.74 -4.15 -19.84
C LEU A 338 6.87 -5.59 -20.32
N PRO A 339 6.69 -6.59 -19.44
CA PRO A 339 6.69 -7.98 -19.83
C PRO A 339 5.46 -8.28 -20.71
N GLU A 340 5.64 -9.13 -21.70
CA GLU A 340 4.53 -9.65 -22.50
C GLU A 340 3.76 -10.67 -21.65
N VAL A 341 2.49 -10.41 -21.40
CA VAL A 341 1.61 -11.35 -20.72
C VAL A 341 0.97 -12.27 -21.76
N THR A 342 1.47 -13.49 -21.84
CA THR A 342 0.96 -14.49 -22.77
C THR A 342 -0.22 -15.23 -22.15
N ALA A 343 -1.41 -15.09 -22.72
CA ALA A 343 -2.57 -15.86 -22.26
C ALA A 343 -2.27 -17.36 -22.35
N GLY A 344 -2.48 -18.07 -21.23
CA GLY A 344 -2.19 -19.49 -21.13
C GLY A 344 -0.80 -19.86 -20.62
N ASP A 345 0.14 -18.91 -20.49
CA ASP A 345 1.41 -19.12 -19.78
C ASP A 345 1.15 -19.00 -18.26
N THR A 346 0.56 -20.05 -17.71
CA THR A 346 0.03 -20.05 -16.35
C THR A 346 1.08 -20.29 -15.29
N ASN A 347 2.25 -20.79 -15.68
CA ASN A 347 3.40 -20.99 -14.80
C ASN A 347 4.44 -19.84 -14.91
N GLY A 348 4.28 -18.93 -15.90
CA GLY A 348 5.15 -17.78 -16.10
C GLY A 348 6.54 -18.12 -16.65
N ASP A 349 6.71 -19.27 -17.33
CA ASP A 349 8.02 -19.69 -17.87
C ASP A 349 8.29 -19.18 -19.30
N GLY A 350 7.30 -18.49 -19.91
CA GLY A 350 7.37 -17.93 -21.26
C GLY A 350 6.99 -18.92 -22.38
N VAL A 351 6.51 -20.13 -22.04
CA VAL A 351 6.11 -21.16 -23.00
C VAL A 351 4.70 -21.65 -22.67
N VAL A 352 3.79 -21.61 -23.62
CA VAL A 352 2.44 -22.19 -23.46
C VAL A 352 2.46 -23.66 -23.87
N ASP A 353 2.44 -24.58 -22.88
CA ASP A 353 2.51 -26.01 -23.12
C ASP A 353 1.64 -26.85 -22.16
N VAL A 354 1.89 -28.17 -22.11
CA VAL A 354 1.10 -29.12 -21.28
C VAL A 354 1.32 -28.86 -19.78
N SER A 355 2.40 -28.22 -19.35
CA SER A 355 2.63 -27.87 -17.97
C SER A 355 1.59 -26.86 -17.46
N ASP A 356 1.22 -25.91 -18.33
CA ASP A 356 0.20 -24.91 -18.03
C ASP A 356 -1.18 -25.53 -17.90
N VAL A 357 -1.52 -26.45 -18.81
CA VAL A 357 -2.78 -27.22 -18.72
C VAL A 357 -2.89 -27.96 -17.39
N THR A 358 -1.79 -28.57 -16.96
CA THR A 358 -1.72 -29.28 -15.67
C THR A 358 -1.94 -28.32 -14.51
N LEU A 359 -1.39 -27.13 -14.58
CA LEU A 359 -1.51 -26.10 -13.55
C LEU A 359 -2.96 -25.61 -13.44
N VAL A 360 -3.62 -25.25 -14.56
CA VAL A 360 -5.04 -24.84 -14.56
C VAL A 360 -5.94 -25.95 -14.01
N ILE A 361 -5.71 -27.21 -14.39
CA ILE A 361 -6.47 -28.35 -13.87
C ILE A 361 -6.29 -28.46 -12.33
N ASN A 362 -5.06 -28.35 -11.85
CA ASN A 362 -4.77 -28.39 -10.41
C ASN A 362 -5.48 -27.24 -9.67
N PHE A 363 -5.48 -26.06 -10.25
CA PHE A 363 -6.18 -24.90 -9.71
C PHE A 363 -7.69 -25.17 -9.58
N ILE A 364 -8.34 -25.65 -10.65
CA ILE A 364 -9.77 -25.99 -10.67
C ILE A 364 -10.11 -27.08 -9.65
N LEU A 365 -9.22 -28.05 -9.44
CA LEU A 365 -9.38 -29.13 -8.44
C LEU A 365 -9.13 -28.64 -7.00
N GLY A 366 -8.89 -27.33 -6.78
CA GLY A 366 -8.63 -26.76 -5.46
C GLY A 366 -7.24 -27.12 -4.91
N GLN A 367 -6.35 -27.69 -5.73
CA GLN A 367 -4.94 -27.76 -5.41
C GLN A 367 -4.35 -26.35 -5.54
N LYS A 368 -3.39 -26.04 -4.67
CA LYS A 368 -2.80 -24.71 -4.64
C LYS A 368 -1.43 -24.74 -5.36
N PRO A 369 -1.38 -24.51 -6.68
CA PRO A 369 -0.11 -24.50 -7.39
C PRO A 369 0.69 -23.24 -7.00
N ILE A 370 1.91 -23.44 -6.47
CA ILE A 370 2.79 -22.35 -6.05
C ILE A 370 3.29 -21.60 -7.29
N GLY A 371 3.22 -20.26 -7.25
CA GLY A 371 3.78 -19.40 -8.29
C GLY A 371 2.96 -19.37 -9.58
N TYR A 372 1.67 -19.73 -9.53
CA TYR A 372 0.82 -19.57 -10.71
C TYR A 372 0.65 -18.08 -11.06
N ASN A 373 0.51 -17.80 -12.36
CA ASN A 373 0.23 -16.48 -12.87
C ASN A 373 -1.30 -16.27 -12.94
N PRO A 374 -1.90 -15.53 -11.98
CA PRO A 374 -3.35 -15.36 -11.94
C PRO A 374 -3.93 -14.57 -13.11
N VAL A 375 -3.08 -13.85 -13.85
CA VAL A 375 -3.47 -13.08 -15.04
C VAL A 375 -3.58 -13.97 -16.27
N ALA A 376 -2.89 -15.11 -16.30
CA ALA A 376 -2.81 -16.01 -17.44
C ALA A 376 -3.73 -17.23 -17.33
N VAL A 377 -4.31 -17.52 -16.15
CA VAL A 377 -5.12 -18.73 -15.92
C VAL A 377 -6.54 -18.63 -16.48
N ASP A 378 -7.13 -17.43 -16.54
CA ASP A 378 -8.38 -17.15 -17.24
C ASP A 378 -8.06 -16.96 -18.73
N VAL A 379 -7.94 -18.09 -19.44
CA VAL A 379 -7.44 -18.11 -20.82
C VAL A 379 -8.47 -17.59 -21.82
N ASN A 380 -9.75 -17.72 -21.48
CA ASN A 380 -10.85 -17.26 -22.34
C ASN A 380 -11.31 -15.82 -22.03
N GLY A 381 -10.88 -15.25 -20.88
CA GLY A 381 -11.16 -13.89 -20.48
C GLY A 381 -12.59 -13.66 -19.98
N ASP A 382 -13.28 -14.71 -19.48
CA ASP A 382 -14.67 -14.58 -19.01
C ASP A 382 -14.79 -14.25 -17.51
N GLY A 383 -13.66 -14.15 -16.82
CA GLY A 383 -13.56 -13.82 -15.38
C GLY A 383 -13.76 -15.03 -14.46
N ILE A 384 -13.87 -16.25 -14.98
CA ILE A 384 -14.07 -17.48 -14.22
C ILE A 384 -13.03 -18.52 -14.64
N VAL A 385 -12.20 -18.99 -13.72
CA VAL A 385 -11.26 -20.07 -14.03
C VAL A 385 -11.93 -21.43 -13.88
N ASP A 386 -12.26 -22.06 -15.01
CA ASP A 386 -12.94 -23.36 -15.05
C ASP A 386 -12.47 -24.26 -16.22
N VAL A 387 -13.23 -25.33 -16.53
CA VAL A 387 -12.89 -26.27 -17.62
C VAL A 387 -12.87 -25.63 -19.00
N SER A 388 -13.54 -24.47 -19.18
CA SER A 388 -13.52 -23.75 -20.46
C SER A 388 -12.13 -23.16 -20.74
N ASP A 389 -11.38 -22.77 -19.70
CA ASP A 389 -9.99 -22.30 -19.82
C ASP A 389 -9.05 -23.43 -20.20
N VAL A 390 -9.23 -24.61 -19.61
CA VAL A 390 -8.48 -25.80 -20.02
C VAL A 390 -8.69 -26.10 -21.50
N THR A 391 -9.92 -25.99 -21.97
CA THR A 391 -10.25 -26.19 -23.40
C THR A 391 -9.63 -25.14 -24.28
N SER A 392 -9.70 -23.89 -23.87
CA SER A 392 -9.10 -22.74 -24.58
C SER A 392 -7.58 -22.87 -24.65
N LEU A 393 -6.95 -23.26 -23.56
CA LEU A 393 -5.50 -23.48 -23.47
C LEU A 393 -5.03 -24.64 -24.36
N ILE A 394 -5.75 -25.78 -24.34
CA ILE A 394 -5.44 -26.88 -25.26
C ILE A 394 -5.55 -26.44 -26.71
N ASN A 395 -6.56 -25.64 -27.05
CA ASN A 395 -6.71 -25.11 -28.43
C ASN A 395 -5.59 -24.12 -28.79
N LEU A 396 -5.00 -23.39 -27.84
CA LEU A 396 -3.82 -22.55 -28.08
C LEU A 396 -2.58 -23.39 -28.41
N ILE A 397 -2.35 -24.48 -27.66
CA ILE A 397 -1.22 -25.39 -27.85
C ILE A 397 -1.27 -26.16 -29.17
N LEU A 398 -2.47 -26.47 -29.65
CA LEU A 398 -2.68 -27.26 -30.91
C LEU A 398 -2.66 -26.43 -32.19
N LYS A 399 -2.57 -25.11 -32.13
CA LYS A 399 -2.45 -24.21 -33.28
C LYS A 399 -1.02 -24.07 -33.75
#